data_42373b6173d240ffa7d1c60d9a488b65
#
_entry.id   42373b6173d240ffa7d1c60d9a488b65
#
_cell.length_a   1.000
_cell.length_b   1.000
_cell.length_c   1.000
_cell.angle_alpha   90.00
_cell.angle_beta   90.00
_cell.angle_gamma   90.00
#
_symmetry.space_group_name_H-M   'P 1'
#
loop_
_entity.id
_entity.type
_entity.pdbx_description
1 polymer ?
#
loop_
_entity_poly.entity_id
_entity_poly.type
_entity_poly.pdbx_seq_one_letter_code
_entity_poly.pdbx_strand_id
1 'polypeptide(L)'
;NNYMVRYNVPYKNAGTLVRTSFSRMNYDVGGRYGLPDLSGTAESFEFGVAHPMHRTADHSHWWDVSYTYRNLNDDYSGYGLGDAKKRVHDFKLELHGFTRNEKAATSYSFSTDFGNMTYRNKWMMTAFPNQYNTDGGYVKSNGSIYHVQQLDKRWQLHASVYGQYAWDNLDSSEDFYIGGQNGVRAFPQGEDGGNHGLLGTLEFRYRTGCPELSLAAFVDAGRIWYTRDERDCTPGYEVPGSNVRNLAGVGLGVHYVKSREWMAKLEWATPIGNHHSN
;
A
#
# COMPACT_ATOMS: atom_id res chain seq x y z
N ASN A 1 -20.36 -1.34 -2.47
CA ASN A 1 -20.34 -0.29 -3.50
C ASN A 1 -19.20 0.67 -3.19
N ASN A 2 -18.30 0.90 -4.17
CA ASN A 2 -17.17 1.81 -4.02
C ASN A 2 -17.29 2.93 -5.05
N TYR A 3 -17.11 4.17 -4.63
CA TYR A 3 -17.05 5.30 -5.54
C TYR A 3 -16.01 6.32 -5.10
N MET A 4 -15.44 7.01 -6.09
CA MET A 4 -14.49 8.10 -5.88
C MET A 4 -14.80 9.23 -6.86
N VAL A 5 -14.80 10.44 -6.36
CA VAL A 5 -14.84 11.67 -7.16
C VAL A 5 -13.56 12.45 -6.89
N ARG A 6 -12.84 12.81 -7.96
CA ARG A 6 -11.62 13.59 -7.87
C ARG A 6 -11.72 14.79 -8.80
N TYR A 7 -11.30 15.95 -8.30
CA TYR A 7 -11.23 17.19 -9.07
C TYR A 7 -9.85 17.80 -8.94
N ASN A 8 -9.22 18.09 -10.07
CA ASN A 8 -7.89 18.68 -10.15
C ASN A 8 -7.97 19.98 -10.93
N VAL A 9 -7.48 21.05 -10.36
CA VAL A 9 -7.49 22.39 -10.97
C VAL A 9 -6.06 22.91 -11.11
N PRO A 10 -5.60 23.25 -12.32
CA PRO A 10 -4.35 23.96 -12.48
C PRO A 10 -4.47 25.36 -11.89
N TYR A 11 -3.49 25.75 -11.06
CA TYR A 11 -3.42 27.08 -10.47
C TYR A 11 -2.28 27.87 -11.07
N LYS A 12 -2.62 28.98 -11.75
CA LYS A 12 -1.68 29.83 -12.49
C LYS A 12 -0.88 29.07 -13.59
N ASN A 13 0.09 29.74 -14.19
CA ASN A 13 0.88 29.19 -15.29
C ASN A 13 2.10 28.35 -14.84
N ALA A 14 2.34 28.22 -13.55
CA ALA A 14 3.50 27.51 -12.98
C ALA A 14 3.33 25.98 -12.91
N GLY A 15 2.20 25.44 -13.37
CA GLY A 15 1.93 23.99 -13.35
C GLY A 15 1.52 23.44 -11.99
N THR A 16 1.26 24.31 -11.00
CA THR A 16 0.70 23.91 -9.70
C THR A 16 -0.68 23.30 -9.89
N LEU A 17 -0.96 22.22 -9.21
CA LEU A 17 -2.26 21.54 -9.20
C LEU A 17 -2.86 21.61 -7.81
N VAL A 18 -4.08 22.10 -7.70
CA VAL A 18 -4.91 21.97 -6.52
C VAL A 18 -5.80 20.76 -6.73
N ARG A 19 -5.84 19.87 -5.76
CA ARG A 19 -6.56 18.60 -5.83
C ARG A 19 -7.55 18.49 -4.70
N THR A 20 -8.71 17.95 -5.00
CA THR A 20 -9.66 17.52 -3.98
C THR A 20 -10.25 16.20 -4.41
N SER A 21 -10.46 15.31 -3.46
CA SER A 21 -11.14 14.05 -3.73
C SER A 21 -12.04 13.66 -2.57
N PHE A 22 -13.11 12.95 -2.90
CA PHE A 22 -13.96 12.25 -1.96
C PHE A 22 -14.08 10.81 -2.39
N SER A 23 -13.94 9.89 -1.46
CA SER A 23 -14.16 8.47 -1.73
C SER A 23 -14.97 7.83 -0.60
N ARG A 24 -15.76 6.82 -0.98
CA ARG A 24 -16.42 5.92 -0.05
C ARG A 24 -16.24 4.49 -0.53
N MET A 25 -15.81 3.62 0.36
CA MET A 25 -15.61 2.21 0.14
C MET A 25 -16.40 1.42 1.18
N ASN A 26 -17.22 0.48 0.73
CA ASN A 26 -17.78 -0.54 1.58
C ASN A 26 -17.02 -1.83 1.32
N TYR A 27 -16.66 -2.55 2.36
CA TYR A 27 -15.96 -3.81 2.28
C TYR A 27 -16.61 -4.86 3.17
N ASP A 28 -16.50 -6.10 2.73
CA ASP A 28 -16.93 -7.28 3.47
C ASP A 28 -15.71 -8.22 3.50
N VAL A 29 -15.31 -8.59 4.70
CA VAL A 29 -14.27 -9.59 4.91
C VAL A 29 -14.98 -10.89 5.25
N GLY A 30 -15.05 -11.80 4.28
CA GLY A 30 -15.73 -13.09 4.47
C GLY A 30 -15.10 -13.89 5.59
N GLY A 31 -15.92 -14.39 6.50
CA GLY A 31 -15.50 -15.23 7.60
C GLY A 31 -14.89 -16.55 7.09
N ARG A 32 -13.71 -16.90 7.57
CA ARG A 32 -13.10 -18.21 7.36
C ARG A 32 -13.50 -19.15 8.49
N TYR A 33 -13.79 -20.41 8.18
CA TYR A 33 -14.01 -21.47 9.16
C TYR A 33 -15.16 -21.22 10.18
N GLY A 34 -16.27 -20.62 9.71
CA GLY A 34 -17.44 -20.38 10.56
C GLY A 34 -17.35 -19.17 11.48
N LEU A 35 -16.35 -18.31 11.29
CA LEU A 35 -16.30 -17.00 11.93
C LEU A 35 -17.33 -16.07 11.27
N PRO A 36 -17.95 -15.16 12.05
CA PRO A 36 -18.85 -14.14 11.48
C PRO A 36 -18.15 -13.26 10.45
N ASP A 37 -18.91 -12.81 9.45
CA ASP A 37 -18.43 -11.83 8.49
C ASP A 37 -18.16 -10.50 9.20
N LEU A 38 -17.06 -9.86 8.84
CA LEU A 38 -16.72 -8.50 9.22
C LEU A 38 -16.99 -7.59 8.04
N SER A 39 -17.79 -6.58 8.21
CA SER A 39 -18.04 -5.57 7.19
C SER A 39 -17.66 -4.18 7.66
N GLY A 40 -17.49 -3.27 6.73
CA GLY A 40 -17.16 -1.91 7.12
C GLY A 40 -17.36 -0.88 6.01
N THR A 41 -17.22 0.37 6.42
CA THR A 41 -17.27 1.53 5.53
C THR A 41 -16.10 2.45 5.83
N ALA A 42 -15.38 2.84 4.79
CA ALA A 42 -14.34 3.86 4.83
C ALA A 42 -14.76 5.06 3.97
N GLU A 43 -14.86 6.23 4.57
CA GLU A 43 -15.08 7.49 3.87
C GLU A 43 -13.81 8.34 4.00
N SER A 44 -13.40 8.95 2.88
CA SER A 44 -12.20 9.80 2.85
C SER A 44 -12.47 11.07 2.07
N PHE A 45 -12.03 12.18 2.63
CA PHE A 45 -11.93 13.47 1.97
C PHE A 45 -10.47 13.90 1.96
N GLU A 46 -9.96 14.28 0.79
CA GLU A 46 -8.58 14.77 0.61
C GLU A 46 -8.60 16.15 -0.04
N PHE A 47 -7.73 17.02 0.45
CA PHE A 47 -7.37 18.28 -0.19
C PHE A 47 -5.86 18.39 -0.27
N GLY A 48 -5.32 18.77 -1.43
CA GLY A 48 -3.86 18.83 -1.61
C GLY A 48 -3.42 19.81 -2.69
N VAL A 49 -2.14 20.13 -2.63
CA VAL A 49 -1.44 20.99 -3.59
C VAL A 49 -0.18 20.28 -4.04
N ALA A 50 -0.04 20.10 -5.35
CA ALA A 50 1.17 19.57 -5.97
C ALA A 50 1.83 20.66 -6.82
N HIS A 51 3.15 20.81 -6.72
CA HIS A 51 3.89 21.79 -7.51
C HIS A 51 5.13 21.16 -8.13
N PRO A 52 5.35 21.36 -9.45
CA PRO A 52 6.55 20.88 -10.10
C PRO A 52 7.76 21.73 -9.71
N MET A 53 8.78 21.10 -9.13
CA MET A 53 10.09 21.73 -8.90
C MET A 53 10.91 21.81 -10.19
N HIS A 54 10.83 20.76 -10.99
CA HIS A 54 11.48 20.66 -12.27
C HIS A 54 10.65 19.79 -13.20
N ARG A 55 10.47 20.23 -14.45
CA ARG A 55 9.66 19.49 -15.43
C ARG A 55 10.23 19.62 -16.83
N THR A 56 10.71 18.51 -17.35
CA THR A 56 11.09 18.32 -18.75
C THR A 56 10.42 17.06 -19.30
N ALA A 57 10.68 16.72 -20.54
CA ALA A 57 10.19 15.48 -21.13
C ALA A 57 10.79 14.23 -20.44
N ASP A 58 12.03 14.33 -19.96
CA ASP A 58 12.81 13.20 -19.45
C ASP A 58 12.96 13.19 -17.92
N HIS A 59 12.68 14.31 -17.27
CA HIS A 59 12.78 14.46 -15.83
C HIS A 59 11.57 15.23 -15.30
N SER A 60 10.97 14.75 -14.24
CA SER A 60 9.90 15.47 -13.56
C SER A 60 9.99 15.21 -12.07
N HIS A 61 10.06 16.27 -11.27
CA HIS A 61 10.16 16.22 -9.82
C HIS A 61 9.14 17.16 -9.22
N TRP A 62 8.41 16.66 -8.24
CA TRP A 62 7.29 17.35 -7.61
C TRP A 62 7.39 17.28 -6.11
N TRP A 63 6.95 18.32 -5.43
CA TRP A 63 6.51 18.22 -4.07
C TRP A 63 4.99 18.27 -4.02
N ASP A 64 4.45 17.62 -3.04
CA ASP A 64 3.02 17.49 -2.79
C ASP A 64 2.76 17.65 -1.31
N VAL A 65 1.74 18.41 -0.97
CA VAL A 65 1.24 18.58 0.39
C VAL A 65 -0.24 18.28 0.37
N SER A 66 -0.69 17.37 1.21
CA SER A 66 -2.09 17.04 1.29
C SER A 66 -2.56 16.85 2.73
N TYR A 67 -3.83 17.12 2.93
CA TYR A 67 -4.56 16.81 4.15
C TYR A 67 -5.67 15.84 3.81
N THR A 68 -5.77 14.77 4.59
CA THR A 68 -6.79 13.74 4.44
C THR A 68 -7.57 13.57 5.74
N TYR A 69 -8.89 13.59 5.62
CA TYR A 69 -9.81 13.25 6.70
C TYR A 69 -10.49 11.93 6.36
N ARG A 70 -10.45 10.97 7.30
CA ARG A 70 -11.08 9.64 7.11
C ARG A 70 -11.99 9.30 8.28
N ASN A 71 -13.17 8.74 7.95
CA ASN A 71 -14.03 8.05 8.89
C ASN A 71 -14.03 6.56 8.53
N LEU A 72 -13.65 5.73 9.48
CA LEU A 72 -13.67 4.28 9.37
C LEU A 72 -14.74 3.74 10.31
N ASN A 73 -15.56 2.83 9.84
CA ASN A 73 -16.61 2.19 10.61
C ASN A 73 -16.61 0.69 10.30
N ASP A 74 -16.15 -0.11 11.25
CA ASP A 74 -16.13 -1.57 11.16
C ASP A 74 -17.31 -2.12 11.97
N ASP A 75 -18.09 -3.02 11.39
CA ASP A 75 -19.24 -3.66 12.03
C ASP A 75 -18.83 -5.02 12.62
N TYR A 76 -18.79 -5.07 13.94
CA TYR A 76 -18.51 -6.29 14.73
C TYR A 76 -19.77 -6.92 15.29
N SER A 77 -20.96 -6.59 14.78
CA SER A 77 -22.24 -7.12 15.26
C SER A 77 -22.33 -8.64 15.16
N GLY A 78 -21.73 -9.26 14.15
CA GLY A 78 -21.59 -10.70 14.00
C GLY A 78 -20.86 -11.38 15.15
N TYR A 79 -20.03 -10.67 15.88
CA TYR A 79 -19.32 -11.13 17.09
C TYR A 79 -20.04 -10.76 18.39
N GLY A 80 -21.29 -10.24 18.31
CA GLY A 80 -22.01 -9.73 19.48
C GLY A 80 -21.50 -8.42 20.03
N LEU A 81 -20.65 -7.72 19.26
CA LEU A 81 -20.06 -6.42 19.59
C LEU A 81 -20.73 -5.33 18.73
N GLY A 82 -20.50 -4.09 19.04
CA GLY A 82 -21.04 -2.97 18.24
C GLY A 82 -20.08 -2.49 17.18
N ASP A 83 -20.44 -1.37 16.52
CA ASP A 83 -19.58 -0.73 15.53
C ASP A 83 -18.28 -0.21 16.13
N ALA A 84 -17.19 -0.37 15.41
CA ALA A 84 -15.90 0.23 15.69
C ALA A 84 -15.72 1.51 14.86
N LYS A 85 -15.80 2.67 15.50
CA LYS A 85 -15.71 3.96 14.81
C LYS A 85 -14.38 4.64 15.08
N LYS A 86 -13.63 4.90 14.00
CA LYS A 86 -12.33 5.59 14.04
C LYS A 86 -12.40 6.84 13.16
N ARG A 87 -11.68 7.86 13.57
CA ARG A 87 -11.47 9.08 12.79
C ARG A 87 -9.98 9.34 12.66
N VAL A 88 -9.56 9.64 11.44
CA VAL A 88 -8.16 9.95 11.14
C VAL A 88 -8.07 11.33 10.52
N HIS A 89 -7.17 12.13 11.03
CA HIS A 89 -6.68 13.37 10.42
C HIS A 89 -5.23 13.13 10.03
N ASP A 90 -4.90 13.33 8.78
CA ASP A 90 -3.58 13.04 8.26
C ASP A 90 -3.06 14.19 7.41
N PHE A 91 -1.85 14.64 7.68
CA PHE A 91 -1.13 15.64 6.90
C PHE A 91 0.10 14.99 6.28
N LYS A 92 0.15 14.95 4.95
CA LYS A 92 1.21 14.30 4.18
C LYS A 92 2.08 15.32 3.47
N LEU A 93 3.39 15.12 3.56
CA LEU A 93 4.41 15.74 2.71
C LEU A 93 4.98 14.67 1.80
N GLU A 94 5.02 14.91 0.50
CA GLU A 94 5.52 13.94 -0.48
C GLU A 94 6.46 14.61 -1.48
N LEU A 95 7.56 13.93 -1.80
CA LEU A 95 8.44 14.19 -2.93
C LEU A 95 8.32 13.03 -3.89
N HIS A 96 7.96 13.29 -5.14
CA HIS A 96 7.88 12.25 -6.15
C HIS A 96 8.37 12.73 -7.50
N GLY A 97 8.70 11.78 -8.36
CA GLY A 97 9.17 12.12 -9.68
C GLY A 97 9.56 10.93 -10.52
N PHE A 98 10.03 11.25 -11.71
CA PHE A 98 10.64 10.25 -12.57
C PHE A 98 11.81 10.84 -13.34
N THR A 99 12.70 9.94 -13.75
CA THR A 99 13.74 10.20 -14.74
C THR A 99 13.69 9.10 -15.79
N ARG A 100 13.93 9.45 -17.05
CA ARG A 100 14.03 8.47 -18.14
C ARG A 100 15.09 8.85 -19.15
N ASN A 101 15.60 7.85 -19.82
CA ASN A 101 16.43 7.98 -21.02
C ASN A 101 16.02 6.90 -22.03
N GLU A 102 16.75 6.73 -23.13
CA GLU A 102 16.44 5.76 -24.18
C GLU A 102 16.36 4.31 -23.69
N LYS A 103 17.08 3.95 -22.61
CA LYS A 103 17.20 2.57 -22.15
C LYS A 103 16.63 2.32 -20.74
N ALA A 104 16.35 3.37 -19.99
CA ALA A 104 15.93 3.24 -18.60
C ALA A 104 14.87 4.27 -18.23
N ALA A 105 13.99 3.87 -17.31
CA ALA A 105 13.08 4.77 -16.64
C ALA A 105 13.03 4.43 -15.15
N THR A 106 13.11 5.45 -14.30
CA THR A 106 13.00 5.32 -12.85
C THR A 106 11.93 6.27 -12.36
N SER A 107 10.98 5.77 -11.61
CA SER A 107 10.06 6.58 -10.81
C SER A 107 10.31 6.33 -9.32
N TYR A 108 10.07 7.36 -8.53
CA TYR A 108 10.24 7.28 -7.09
C TYR A 108 9.19 8.14 -6.37
N SER A 109 8.88 7.77 -5.15
CA SER A 109 8.19 8.64 -4.20
C SER A 109 8.77 8.44 -2.80
N PHE A 110 8.73 9.51 -2.02
CA PHE A 110 9.03 9.50 -0.60
C PHE A 110 8.01 10.41 0.09
N SER A 111 7.31 9.89 1.08
CA SER A 111 6.36 10.69 1.86
C SER A 111 6.57 10.53 3.36
N THR A 112 6.16 11.54 4.11
CA THR A 112 5.98 11.46 5.55
C THR A 112 4.58 11.93 5.89
N ASP A 113 3.88 11.10 6.64
CA ASP A 113 2.51 11.29 7.08
C ASP A 113 2.54 11.62 8.58
N PHE A 114 1.88 12.72 8.97
CA PHE A 114 1.65 13.16 10.35
C PHE A 114 0.17 12.99 10.63
N GLY A 115 -0.18 11.90 11.28
CA GLY A 115 -1.56 11.52 11.50
C GLY A 115 -1.99 11.67 12.96
N ASN A 116 -3.30 11.74 13.15
CA ASN A 116 -3.94 11.62 14.45
C ASN A 116 -5.16 10.70 14.29
N MET A 117 -5.13 9.57 15.00
CA MET A 117 -6.20 8.59 15.08
C MET A 117 -7.02 8.83 16.34
N THR A 118 -8.34 8.78 16.25
CA THR A 118 -9.23 8.86 17.39
C THR A 118 -10.26 7.75 17.33
N TYR A 119 -10.26 6.91 18.35
CA TYR A 119 -11.31 5.89 18.56
C TYR A 119 -12.53 6.56 19.19
N ARG A 120 -13.65 6.53 18.48
CA ARG A 120 -14.88 7.21 18.92
C ARG A 120 -15.72 6.38 19.89
N ASN A 121 -15.55 5.07 19.87
CA ASN A 121 -16.31 4.13 20.68
C ASN A 121 -15.41 3.54 21.78
N LYS A 122 -15.62 3.98 23.01
CA LYS A 122 -14.81 3.53 24.16
C LYS A 122 -14.90 2.03 24.46
N TRP A 123 -15.98 1.35 24.04
CA TRP A 123 -16.12 -0.09 24.24
C TRP A 123 -15.03 -0.87 23.49
N MET A 124 -14.54 -0.39 22.35
CA MET A 124 -13.40 -1.00 21.65
C MET A 124 -12.16 -1.04 22.51
N MET A 125 -11.90 0.00 23.29
CA MET A 125 -10.76 0.06 24.21
C MET A 125 -10.90 -0.93 25.37
N THR A 126 -12.12 -1.46 25.59
CA THR A 126 -12.43 -2.42 26.66
C THR A 126 -12.54 -3.85 26.16
N ALA A 127 -13.16 -4.05 24.98
CA ALA A 127 -13.34 -5.39 24.38
C ALA A 127 -12.10 -5.83 23.58
N PHE A 128 -11.47 -4.90 22.91
CA PHE A 128 -10.14 -5.03 22.30
C PHE A 128 -9.27 -3.95 22.94
N PRO A 129 -8.68 -4.20 24.09
CA PRO A 129 -7.80 -3.24 24.71
C PRO A 129 -6.80 -2.79 23.65
N ASN A 130 -6.64 -1.49 23.49
CA ASN A 130 -5.73 -0.89 22.52
C ASN A 130 -4.33 -1.47 22.75
N GLN A 131 -4.06 -2.59 22.04
CA GLN A 131 -2.94 -3.47 22.32
C GLN A 131 -1.61 -2.73 22.23
N TYR A 132 -1.55 -1.72 21.35
CA TYR A 132 -0.34 -1.00 21.02
C TYR A 132 -0.48 0.52 21.14
N ASN A 133 -1.44 1.01 21.92
CA ASN A 133 -1.64 2.44 22.18
C ASN A 133 -1.70 3.28 20.88
N THR A 134 -2.56 2.85 19.95
CA THR A 134 -2.68 3.45 18.61
C THR A 134 -3.69 4.60 18.52
N ASP A 135 -4.34 4.96 19.63
CA ASP A 135 -5.20 6.15 19.74
C ASP A 135 -4.31 7.39 20.00
N GLY A 136 -4.34 8.36 19.10
CA GLY A 136 -3.53 9.55 19.20
C GLY A 136 -2.71 9.89 17.97
N GLY A 137 -1.66 10.65 18.15
CA GLY A 137 -0.75 11.06 17.09
C GLY A 137 0.17 9.93 16.64
N TYR A 138 0.43 9.88 15.35
CA TYR A 138 1.44 8.99 14.78
C TYR A 138 2.21 9.68 13.66
N VAL A 139 3.42 9.21 13.42
CA VAL A 139 4.24 9.59 12.26
C VAL A 139 4.68 8.32 11.53
N LYS A 140 4.55 8.32 10.20
CA LYS A 140 5.11 7.28 9.35
C LYS A 140 5.71 7.85 8.08
N SER A 141 6.74 7.19 7.58
CA SER A 141 7.37 7.53 6.31
C SER A 141 7.27 6.36 5.34
N ASN A 142 6.93 6.66 4.09
CA ASN A 142 6.84 5.69 3.00
C ASN A 142 7.83 6.04 1.90
N GLY A 143 8.42 5.01 1.30
CA GLY A 143 9.31 5.17 0.17
C GLY A 143 9.05 4.15 -0.92
N SER A 144 9.16 4.57 -2.18
CA SER A 144 9.09 3.66 -3.30
C SER A 144 10.06 4.03 -4.41
N ILE A 145 10.64 3.02 -5.05
CA ILE A 145 11.41 3.16 -6.28
C ILE A 145 10.95 2.06 -7.23
N TYR A 146 10.65 2.44 -8.45
CA TYR A 146 10.39 1.51 -9.55
C TYR A 146 11.32 1.84 -10.71
N HIS A 147 12.08 0.86 -11.15
CA HIS A 147 13.07 0.99 -12.23
C HIS A 147 12.80 -0.01 -13.34
N VAL A 148 12.86 0.47 -14.57
CA VAL A 148 12.80 -0.35 -15.78
C VAL A 148 14.08 -0.14 -16.57
N GLN A 149 14.79 -1.21 -16.88
CA GLN A 149 16.01 -1.19 -17.68
C GLN A 149 15.80 -2.05 -18.95
N GLN A 150 15.96 -1.44 -20.10
CA GLN A 150 16.09 -2.18 -21.37
C GLN A 150 17.50 -2.77 -21.43
N LEU A 151 17.62 -4.10 -21.36
CA LEU A 151 18.90 -4.79 -21.42
C LEU A 151 19.37 -4.96 -22.89
N ASP A 152 18.43 -5.39 -23.75
CA ASP A 152 18.61 -5.46 -25.19
C ASP A 152 17.28 -5.27 -25.92
N LYS A 153 17.20 -5.61 -27.22
CA LYS A 153 15.98 -5.43 -28.03
C LYS A 153 14.78 -6.24 -27.53
N ARG A 154 14.99 -7.32 -26.79
CA ARG A 154 13.95 -8.25 -26.35
C ARG A 154 13.81 -8.33 -24.84
N TRP A 155 14.88 -8.07 -24.07
CA TRP A 155 14.89 -8.25 -22.62
C TRP A 155 14.77 -6.92 -21.89
N GLN A 156 13.90 -6.90 -20.91
CA GLN A 156 13.75 -5.81 -19.93
C GLN A 156 13.89 -6.37 -18.52
N LEU A 157 14.50 -5.59 -17.66
CA LEU A 157 14.51 -5.77 -16.22
C LEU A 157 13.59 -4.74 -15.59
N HIS A 158 12.69 -5.20 -14.74
CA HIS A 158 11.85 -4.39 -13.88
C HIS A 158 12.25 -4.67 -12.43
N ALA A 159 12.55 -3.64 -11.69
CA ALA A 159 12.89 -3.73 -10.27
C ALA A 159 12.05 -2.74 -9.49
N SER A 160 11.51 -3.16 -8.35
CA SER A 160 10.80 -2.26 -7.45
C SER A 160 11.17 -2.54 -6.00
N VAL A 161 11.18 -1.46 -5.21
CA VAL A 161 11.31 -1.51 -3.77
C VAL A 161 10.27 -0.57 -3.18
N TYR A 162 9.53 -1.06 -2.18
CA TYR A 162 8.57 -0.29 -1.39
C TYR A 162 8.90 -0.49 0.07
N GLY A 163 8.77 0.56 0.87
CA GLY A 163 9.00 0.46 2.30
C GLY A 163 8.18 1.44 3.09
N GLN A 164 7.85 1.06 4.33
CA GLN A 164 7.25 1.90 5.35
C GLN A 164 8.08 1.84 6.61
N TYR A 165 8.31 2.98 7.22
CA TYR A 165 8.87 3.10 8.55
C TYR A 165 7.91 3.91 9.43
N ALA A 166 7.45 3.32 10.52
CA ALA A 166 6.61 3.98 11.51
C ALA A 166 7.48 4.48 12.68
N TRP A 167 7.20 5.68 13.16
CA TRP A 167 7.87 6.26 14.34
C TRP A 167 7.11 5.91 15.62
N ASP A 168 5.84 5.54 15.47
CA ASP A 168 4.90 5.14 16.51
C ASP A 168 4.24 3.81 16.16
N ASN A 169 3.56 3.16 17.09
CA ASN A 169 2.70 2.03 16.79
C ASN A 169 1.48 2.50 15.98
N LEU A 170 1.12 1.75 14.96
CA LEU A 170 0.04 2.09 14.04
C LEU A 170 -1.18 1.19 14.23
N ASP A 171 -2.35 1.76 13.98
CA ASP A 171 -3.57 0.98 13.76
C ASP A 171 -3.47 0.19 12.45
N SER A 172 -4.11 -0.97 12.39
CA SER A 172 -4.07 -1.86 11.21
C SER A 172 -4.52 -1.20 9.90
N SER A 173 -5.30 -0.11 9.97
CA SER A 173 -5.67 0.69 8.80
C SER A 173 -4.51 1.50 8.20
N GLU A 174 -3.39 1.62 8.92
CA GLU A 174 -2.17 2.31 8.53
C GLU A 174 -1.00 1.36 8.26
N ASP A 175 -1.21 0.05 8.40
CA ASP A 175 -0.17 -0.96 8.23
C ASP A 175 0.31 -1.10 6.79
N PHE A 176 1.53 -1.59 6.67
CA PHE A 176 2.15 -1.99 5.43
C PHE A 176 1.91 -3.49 5.18
N TYR A 177 1.19 -3.83 4.12
CA TYR A 177 0.86 -5.20 3.75
C TYR A 177 1.80 -5.73 2.68
N ILE A 178 2.24 -7.00 2.80
CA ILE A 178 3.23 -7.60 1.90
C ILE A 178 2.70 -8.73 1.01
N GLY A 179 1.49 -9.26 1.22
CA GLY A 179 0.87 -10.25 0.35
C GLY A 179 0.03 -9.66 -0.79
N GLY A 180 -0.22 -10.45 -1.82
CA GLY A 180 -1.14 -10.12 -2.91
C GLY A 180 -0.48 -9.67 -4.22
N GLN A 181 -1.33 -9.22 -5.14
CA GLN A 181 -0.94 -8.87 -6.51
C GLN A 181 0.11 -7.75 -6.59
N ASN A 182 0.10 -6.81 -5.65
CA ASN A 182 1.05 -5.70 -5.56
C ASN A 182 2.14 -5.96 -4.51
N GLY A 183 2.17 -7.15 -3.95
CA GLY A 183 3.12 -7.59 -2.94
C GLY A 183 3.86 -8.85 -3.38
N VAL A 184 4.04 -9.79 -2.46
CA VAL A 184 4.54 -11.13 -2.76
C VAL A 184 3.39 -11.93 -3.38
N ARG A 185 3.41 -12.08 -4.71
CA ARG A 185 2.30 -12.62 -5.53
C ARG A 185 1.92 -14.07 -5.23
N ALA A 186 2.78 -14.78 -4.52
CA ALA A 186 2.54 -16.17 -4.09
C ALA A 186 1.58 -16.28 -2.88
N PHE A 187 1.16 -15.16 -2.30
CA PHE A 187 0.29 -15.10 -1.13
C PHE A 187 -0.98 -14.28 -1.41
N PRO A 188 -2.06 -14.51 -0.66
CA PRO A 188 -3.31 -13.77 -0.81
C PRO A 188 -3.16 -12.27 -0.58
N GLN A 189 -4.10 -11.49 -1.13
CA GLN A 189 -4.19 -10.06 -0.85
C GLN A 189 -4.50 -9.83 0.63
N GLY A 190 -3.72 -8.93 1.27
CA GLY A 190 -3.87 -8.63 2.69
C GLY A 190 -3.20 -9.64 3.63
N GLU A 191 -2.45 -10.62 3.09
CA GLU A 191 -1.61 -11.48 3.92
C GLU A 191 -0.55 -10.63 4.63
N ASP A 192 -0.49 -10.75 5.93
CA ASP A 192 0.47 -10.13 6.84
C ASP A 192 0.71 -8.61 6.63
N GLY A 193 0.22 -7.82 7.57
CA GLY A 193 0.45 -6.38 7.70
C GLY A 193 1.28 -6.04 8.94
N GLY A 194 1.95 -4.90 8.93
CA GLY A 194 2.73 -4.44 10.07
C GLY A 194 3.11 -2.96 9.98
N ASN A 195 3.55 -2.41 11.10
CA ASN A 195 3.91 -0.99 11.20
C ASN A 195 5.12 -0.62 10.33
N HIS A 196 6.11 -1.52 10.25
CA HIS A 196 7.25 -1.37 9.33
C HIS A 196 7.18 -2.44 8.26
N GLY A 197 7.66 -2.12 7.09
CA GLY A 197 7.74 -3.11 6.02
C GLY A 197 8.71 -2.73 4.93
N LEU A 198 9.22 -3.77 4.28
CA LEU A 198 10.03 -3.67 3.08
C LEU A 198 9.57 -4.74 2.09
N LEU A 199 9.32 -4.35 0.86
CA LEU A 199 8.91 -5.23 -0.24
C LEU A 199 9.77 -4.96 -1.45
N GLY A 200 10.30 -6.01 -2.04
CA GLY A 200 11.10 -5.94 -3.26
C GLY A 200 10.60 -6.92 -4.31
N THR A 201 10.61 -6.48 -5.56
CA THR A 201 10.30 -7.31 -6.74
C THR A 201 11.39 -7.15 -7.78
N LEU A 202 11.82 -8.26 -8.35
CA LEU A 202 12.68 -8.30 -9.52
C LEU A 202 12.02 -9.14 -10.59
N GLU A 203 11.79 -8.57 -11.78
CA GLU A 203 11.08 -9.23 -12.86
C GLU A 203 11.82 -9.04 -14.19
N PHE A 204 12.15 -10.16 -14.85
CA PHE A 204 12.69 -10.18 -16.20
C PHE A 204 11.55 -10.40 -17.19
N ARG A 205 11.45 -9.53 -18.19
CA ARG A 205 10.46 -9.63 -19.27
C ARG A 205 11.15 -9.90 -20.60
N TYR A 206 10.64 -10.88 -21.31
CA TYR A 206 11.05 -11.23 -22.66
C TYR A 206 9.96 -10.87 -23.67
N ARG A 207 10.24 -9.97 -24.59
CA ARG A 207 9.38 -9.67 -25.74
C ARG A 207 9.50 -10.76 -26.77
N THR A 208 8.42 -11.45 -27.06
CA THR A 208 8.38 -12.52 -28.06
C THR A 208 8.48 -11.96 -29.50
N GLY A 209 8.38 -12.84 -30.50
CA GLY A 209 8.24 -12.40 -31.89
C GLY A 209 6.89 -11.73 -32.21
N CYS A 210 5.87 -11.94 -31.36
CA CYS A 210 4.61 -11.22 -31.41
C CYS A 210 4.74 -9.92 -30.57
N PRO A 211 4.58 -8.73 -31.18
CA PRO A 211 4.81 -7.47 -30.48
C PRO A 211 3.91 -7.25 -29.25
N GLU A 212 2.72 -7.85 -29.26
CA GLU A 212 1.73 -7.76 -28.20
C GLU A 212 2.03 -8.67 -27.02
N LEU A 213 2.86 -9.73 -27.23
CA LEU A 213 3.07 -10.79 -26.25
C LEU A 213 4.44 -10.70 -25.59
N SER A 214 4.46 -10.69 -24.28
CA SER A 214 5.67 -10.83 -23.49
C SER A 214 5.54 -11.91 -22.41
N LEU A 215 6.65 -12.56 -22.11
CA LEU A 215 6.79 -13.52 -21.02
C LEU A 215 7.53 -12.86 -19.87
N ALA A 216 7.19 -13.23 -18.65
CA ALA A 216 7.83 -12.72 -17.45
C ALA A 216 8.29 -13.86 -16.53
N ALA A 217 9.41 -13.65 -15.86
CA ALA A 217 9.85 -14.45 -14.73
C ALA A 217 10.20 -13.50 -13.59
N PHE A 218 9.75 -13.79 -12.37
CA PHE A 218 9.91 -12.86 -11.28
C PHE A 218 10.20 -13.54 -9.94
N VAL A 219 10.78 -12.75 -9.05
CA VAL A 219 10.92 -13.04 -7.63
C VAL A 219 10.43 -11.86 -6.82
N ASP A 220 9.62 -12.16 -5.81
CA ASP A 220 9.10 -11.20 -4.84
C ASP A 220 9.59 -11.58 -3.45
N ALA A 221 9.95 -10.59 -2.65
CA ALA A 221 10.31 -10.79 -1.24
C ALA A 221 9.82 -9.62 -0.39
N GLY A 222 9.24 -9.94 0.75
CA GLY A 222 8.71 -8.97 1.69
C GLY A 222 9.05 -9.32 3.13
N ARG A 223 9.25 -8.29 3.94
CA ARG A 223 9.46 -8.39 5.38
C ARG A 223 8.65 -7.32 6.07
N ILE A 224 7.97 -7.70 7.14
CA ILE A 224 7.29 -6.77 8.05
C ILE A 224 7.75 -6.97 9.48
N TRP A 225 7.54 -5.93 10.26
CA TRP A 225 7.54 -5.94 11.72
C TRP A 225 6.12 -5.53 12.14
N TYR A 226 5.46 -6.41 12.89
CA TYR A 226 4.05 -6.24 13.27
C TYR A 226 3.82 -4.98 14.10
N THR A 227 4.75 -4.68 15.02
CA THR A 227 4.66 -3.49 15.86
C THR A 227 6.00 -2.76 15.92
N ARG A 228 5.94 -1.45 16.12
CA ARG A 228 7.12 -0.59 16.29
C ARG A 228 7.78 -0.80 17.64
N ASP A 229 7.01 -0.78 18.72
CA ASP A 229 7.49 -0.98 20.08
C ASP A 229 6.58 -1.98 20.81
N GLU A 230 7.10 -3.18 21.08
CA GLU A 230 6.40 -4.24 21.77
C GLU A 230 6.13 -3.90 23.25
N ARG A 231 6.87 -2.95 23.83
CA ARG A 231 6.72 -2.49 25.21
C ARG A 231 5.59 -1.49 25.37
N ASP A 232 5.19 -0.81 24.28
CA ASP A 232 4.08 0.15 24.28
C ASP A 232 2.75 -0.56 24.00
N CYS A 233 2.49 -1.62 24.75
CA CYS A 233 1.25 -2.38 24.67
C CYS A 233 0.50 -2.34 26.01
N THR A 234 -0.78 -2.71 25.97
CA THR A 234 -1.58 -2.84 27.19
C THR A 234 -0.95 -3.87 28.13
N PRO A 235 -0.81 -3.58 29.44
CA PRO A 235 -0.26 -4.53 30.39
C PRO A 235 -0.96 -5.89 30.34
N GLY A 236 -0.18 -6.99 30.27
CA GLY A 236 -0.68 -8.34 30.14
C GLY A 236 -0.92 -8.83 28.70
N TYR A 237 -0.70 -7.99 27.70
CA TYR A 237 -0.63 -8.42 26.31
C TYR A 237 0.83 -8.71 25.92
N GLU A 238 1.06 -9.94 25.48
CA GLU A 238 2.35 -10.36 24.92
C GLU A 238 2.20 -10.58 23.41
N VAL A 239 3.19 -10.15 22.62
CA VAL A 239 3.23 -10.43 21.19
C VAL A 239 3.39 -11.94 21.00
N PRO A 240 2.43 -12.65 20.40
CA PRO A 240 2.58 -14.09 20.18
C PRO A 240 3.69 -14.38 19.18
N GLY A 241 4.77 -15.02 19.61
CA GLY A 241 5.84 -15.46 18.72
C GLY A 241 6.84 -14.37 18.32
N SER A 242 7.16 -14.28 17.02
CA SER A 242 8.13 -13.31 16.49
C SER A 242 7.44 -12.05 16.01
N ASN A 243 7.99 -10.87 16.36
CA ASN A 243 7.57 -9.58 15.81
C ASN A 243 7.89 -9.41 14.32
N VAL A 244 8.44 -10.42 13.66
CA VAL A 244 8.90 -10.34 12.28
C VAL A 244 8.26 -11.44 11.43
N ARG A 245 7.74 -11.05 10.26
CA ARG A 245 7.30 -11.98 9.22
C ARG A 245 8.04 -11.73 7.92
N ASN A 246 8.44 -12.81 7.25
CA ASN A 246 9.04 -12.76 5.93
C ASN A 246 8.20 -13.57 4.97
N LEU A 247 7.95 -13.03 3.79
CA LEU A 247 7.33 -13.74 2.67
C LEU A 247 8.27 -13.69 1.47
N ALA A 248 8.33 -14.77 0.70
CA ALA A 248 9.05 -14.80 -0.57
C ALA A 248 8.33 -15.70 -1.56
N GLY A 249 8.39 -15.35 -2.83
CA GLY A 249 7.78 -16.12 -3.90
C GLY A 249 8.50 -15.97 -5.23
N VAL A 250 8.32 -16.93 -6.09
CA VAL A 250 8.83 -16.93 -7.47
C VAL A 250 7.69 -17.29 -8.42
N GLY A 251 7.71 -16.72 -9.60
CA GLY A 251 6.64 -16.98 -10.55
C GLY A 251 6.98 -16.69 -12.00
N LEU A 252 6.02 -17.03 -12.83
CA LEU A 252 6.03 -16.80 -14.26
C LEU A 252 4.78 -16.04 -14.68
N GLY A 253 4.89 -15.27 -15.75
CA GLY A 253 3.77 -14.48 -16.28
C GLY A 253 3.72 -14.45 -17.79
N VAL A 254 2.52 -14.28 -18.30
CA VAL A 254 2.23 -14.01 -19.71
C VAL A 254 1.45 -12.71 -19.78
N HIS A 255 2.00 -11.72 -20.49
CA HIS A 255 1.37 -10.42 -20.64
C HIS A 255 1.07 -10.21 -22.13
N TYR A 256 -0.17 -9.91 -22.42
CA TYR A 256 -0.63 -9.56 -23.76
C TYR A 256 -1.23 -8.17 -23.76
N VAL A 257 -0.72 -7.29 -24.63
CA VAL A 257 -1.16 -5.90 -24.74
C VAL A 257 -1.45 -5.59 -26.19
N LYS A 258 -2.73 -5.49 -26.56
CA LYS A 258 -3.15 -5.12 -27.91
C LYS A 258 -3.44 -3.63 -27.99
N SER A 259 -2.38 -2.84 -28.26
CA SER A 259 -2.47 -1.40 -28.44
C SER A 259 -3.20 -0.71 -27.24
N ARG A 260 -4.23 0.10 -27.54
CA ARG A 260 -5.06 0.76 -26.53
C ARG A 260 -6.39 0.07 -26.26
N GLU A 261 -6.64 -1.08 -26.90
CA GLU A 261 -7.95 -1.72 -26.86
C GLU A 261 -8.14 -2.55 -25.61
N TRP A 262 -7.20 -3.45 -25.31
CA TRP A 262 -7.26 -4.29 -24.14
C TRP A 262 -5.89 -4.87 -23.76
N MET A 263 -5.80 -5.26 -22.51
CA MET A 263 -4.64 -5.89 -21.93
C MET A 263 -5.09 -7.11 -21.10
N ALA A 264 -4.32 -8.21 -21.19
CA ALA A 264 -4.51 -9.37 -20.35
C ALA A 264 -3.17 -9.74 -19.70
N LYS A 265 -3.23 -10.09 -18.43
CA LYS A 265 -2.09 -10.50 -17.62
C LYS A 265 -2.47 -11.80 -16.89
N LEU A 266 -1.71 -12.85 -17.11
CA LEU A 266 -1.83 -14.11 -16.39
C LEU A 266 -0.50 -14.38 -15.68
N GLU A 267 -0.55 -14.56 -14.39
CA GLU A 267 0.62 -14.86 -13.56
C GLU A 267 0.34 -16.05 -12.67
N TRP A 268 1.36 -16.87 -12.50
CA TRP A 268 1.39 -17.96 -11.56
C TRP A 268 2.60 -17.80 -10.65
N ALA A 269 2.41 -17.95 -9.34
CA ALA A 269 3.46 -17.82 -8.35
C ALA A 269 3.36 -18.91 -7.29
N THR A 270 4.50 -19.26 -6.72
CA THR A 270 4.61 -20.22 -5.62
C THR A 270 5.49 -19.67 -4.53
N PRO A 271 5.16 -19.91 -3.24
CA PRO A 271 5.98 -19.51 -2.11
C PRO A 271 7.38 -20.16 -2.16
N ILE A 272 8.38 -19.43 -1.65
CA ILE A 272 9.74 -19.93 -1.39
C ILE A 272 9.91 -20.07 0.13
N GLY A 273 10.37 -21.23 0.60
CA GLY A 273 10.59 -21.53 2.02
C GLY A 273 9.37 -22.16 2.70
N ASN A 274 9.46 -22.34 4.04
CA ASN A 274 8.43 -23.02 4.86
C ASN A 274 7.32 -22.05 5.31
N HIS A 275 6.84 -21.19 4.44
CA HIS A 275 5.81 -20.22 4.77
C HIS A 275 4.47 -20.72 4.23
N HIS A 276 3.61 -21.22 5.11
CA HIS A 276 2.21 -21.47 4.79
C HIS A 276 1.43 -20.16 4.98
N SER A 277 0.46 -19.87 4.09
CA SER A 277 -0.50 -18.80 4.35
C SER A 277 -1.33 -19.19 5.59
N ASN A 278 -1.52 -18.26 6.48
CA ASN A 278 -2.34 -18.44 7.68
C ASN A 278 -3.83 -18.43 7.37
#